data_f609bcd1cadf923ddfe7042b5ee267a4
#
_entry.id   f609bcd1cadf923ddfe7042b5ee267a4
#
_cell.length_a   1.000
_cell.length_b   1.000
_cell.length_c   1.000
_cell.angle_alpha   90.00
_cell.angle_beta   90.00
_cell.angle_gamma   90.00
#
_symmetry.space_group_name_H-M   'P 1'
#
loop_
_entity.id
_entity.type
_entity.pdbx_description
1 polymer ?
#
loop_
_entity_poly.entity_id
_entity_poly.type
_entity_poly.pdbx_seq_one_letter_code
_entity_poly.pdbx_strand_id
1 'polypeptide(L)'
;MATPGSTAPSSTPATGRDGVFASRRIVVGVTGGIAAYKVCTVVSRLAQAGAEVTVLMTPAATKFVGPITFQALSGRPVYTSPWEHVESNDPQHVSLARTADAALVAPCTMDTLARIVHGHADDVVTLVLSAIDRAKTPVLLAPSMNDAMWNQPATQRNLAQARGDGYRVIQPAEGWQACRTVGTGRMPEPEDLLAALAAALTDARP
;
A
#
# COMPACT_ATOMS: atom_id res chain seq x y z
N MET A 1 47.67 16.66 27.46
CA MET A 1 46.32 17.00 27.07
C MET A 1 45.84 15.95 26.08
N ALA A 2 44.98 15.02 26.54
CA ALA A 2 44.44 13.94 25.73
C ALA A 2 43.09 14.37 25.19
N THR A 3 42.87 14.28 23.88
CA THR A 3 41.61 14.53 23.20
C THR A 3 40.63 13.36 23.43
N PRO A 4 39.36 13.60 23.78
CA PRO A 4 38.39 12.52 23.95
C PRO A 4 37.97 11.97 22.58
N GLY A 5 38.02 10.64 22.45
CA GLY A 5 37.59 9.91 21.26
C GLY A 5 36.10 10.04 21.00
N SER A 6 35.75 10.34 19.75
CA SER A 6 34.40 10.32 19.21
C SER A 6 33.90 8.87 19.11
N THR A 7 32.96 8.49 19.96
CA THR A 7 32.20 7.25 19.82
C THR A 7 31.16 7.41 18.73
N ALA A 8 31.32 6.70 17.63
CA ALA A 8 30.31 6.57 16.60
C ALA A 8 29.03 5.93 17.19
N PRO A 9 27.84 6.34 16.73
CA PRO A 9 26.61 5.71 17.22
C PRO A 9 26.55 4.25 16.77
N SER A 10 26.32 3.37 17.73
CA SER A 10 26.14 1.93 17.49
C SER A 10 24.90 1.73 16.61
N SER A 11 25.07 1.14 15.44
CA SER A 11 23.97 0.67 14.61
C SER A 11 23.21 -0.42 15.39
N THR A 12 22.01 -0.11 15.85
CA THR A 12 21.07 -1.10 16.40
C THR A 12 20.80 -2.15 15.32
N PRO A 13 20.97 -3.44 15.58
CA PRO A 13 20.66 -4.46 14.58
C PRO A 13 19.15 -4.44 14.27
N ALA A 14 18.81 -4.43 12.97
CA ALA A 14 17.46 -4.50 12.48
C ALA A 14 16.73 -5.70 13.10
N THR A 15 15.58 -5.47 13.71
CA THR A 15 14.73 -6.54 14.23
C THR A 15 14.26 -7.39 13.04
N GLY A 16 14.09 -8.71 13.19
CA GLY A 16 13.88 -9.68 12.10
C GLY A 16 12.71 -9.42 11.15
N ARG A 17 11.86 -8.40 11.42
CA ARG A 17 10.80 -7.92 10.53
C ARG A 17 11.31 -6.96 9.46
N ASP A 18 12.32 -6.15 9.79
CA ASP A 18 12.89 -5.16 8.85
C ASP A 18 13.67 -5.88 7.74
N GLY A 19 14.33 -7.00 8.05
CA GLY A 19 15.07 -7.81 7.09
C GLY A 19 14.21 -8.45 5.98
N VAL A 20 12.90 -8.65 6.17
CA VAL A 20 12.01 -9.21 5.15
C VAL A 20 11.73 -8.23 4.01
N PHE A 21 11.86 -6.94 4.27
CA PHE A 21 11.63 -5.88 3.29
C PHE A 21 12.90 -5.45 2.53
N ALA A 22 14.08 -5.84 3.01
CA ALA A 22 15.35 -5.42 2.40
C ALA A 22 15.42 -5.82 0.92
N SER A 23 15.68 -4.84 0.05
CA SER A 23 15.75 -4.99 -1.42
C SER A 23 14.47 -5.49 -2.08
N ARG A 24 13.31 -5.47 -1.37
CA ARG A 24 12.01 -5.82 -1.95
C ARG A 24 11.41 -4.63 -2.68
N ARG A 25 10.85 -4.89 -3.84
CA ARG A 25 10.10 -3.92 -4.65
C ARG A 25 8.62 -3.97 -4.26
N ILE A 26 8.18 -2.96 -3.53
CA ILE A 26 6.83 -2.88 -2.98
C ILE A 26 6.05 -1.77 -3.70
N VAL A 27 4.94 -2.15 -4.30
CA VAL A 27 3.98 -1.20 -4.87
C VAL A 27 2.95 -0.83 -3.82
N VAL A 28 2.77 0.47 -3.57
CA VAL A 28 1.77 1.00 -2.62
C VAL A 28 0.76 1.85 -3.38
N GLY A 29 -0.46 1.34 -3.54
CA GLY A 29 -1.60 2.07 -4.10
C GLY A 29 -2.31 2.87 -3.01
N VAL A 30 -2.37 4.20 -3.16
CA VAL A 30 -3.05 5.10 -2.24
C VAL A 30 -4.34 5.60 -2.88
N THR A 31 -5.47 5.43 -2.21
CA THR A 31 -6.78 5.84 -2.74
C THR A 31 -7.44 6.92 -1.90
N GLY A 32 -8.53 7.51 -2.41
CA GLY A 32 -9.12 8.74 -1.90
C GLY A 32 -9.91 8.58 -0.60
N GLY A 33 -9.23 8.34 0.51
CA GLY A 33 -9.81 8.27 1.84
C GLY A 33 -8.97 9.03 2.87
N ILE A 34 -9.63 9.50 3.94
CA ILE A 34 -8.94 10.26 5.01
C ILE A 34 -7.75 9.49 5.60
N ALA A 35 -7.81 8.16 5.65
CA ALA A 35 -6.73 7.33 6.17
C ALA A 35 -5.44 7.33 5.32
N ALA A 36 -5.43 8.01 4.16
CA ALA A 36 -4.24 8.17 3.32
C ALA A 36 -3.04 8.75 4.07
N TYR A 37 -3.25 9.62 5.07
CA TYR A 37 -2.17 10.19 5.89
C TYR A 37 -1.39 9.11 6.66
N LYS A 38 -2.05 8.03 7.10
CA LYS A 38 -1.39 6.93 7.81
C LYS A 38 -0.43 6.15 6.90
N VAL A 39 -0.72 6.12 5.60
CA VAL A 39 0.11 5.41 4.61
C VAL A 39 1.48 6.08 4.46
N CYS A 40 1.60 7.37 4.80
CA CYS A 40 2.90 8.05 4.88
C CYS A 40 3.85 7.32 5.84
N THR A 41 3.34 6.88 7.00
CA THR A 41 4.14 6.10 7.97
C THR A 41 4.52 4.73 7.41
N VAL A 42 3.61 4.05 6.71
CA VAL A 42 3.89 2.75 6.06
C VAL A 42 5.02 2.90 5.05
N VAL A 43 4.90 3.87 4.12
CA VAL A 43 5.92 4.13 3.10
C VAL A 43 7.27 4.48 3.73
N SER A 44 7.27 5.37 4.72
CA SER A 44 8.49 5.75 5.43
C SER A 44 9.19 4.56 6.08
N ARG A 45 8.44 3.68 6.77
CA ARG A 45 9.00 2.50 7.44
C ARG A 45 9.48 1.45 6.45
N LEU A 46 8.79 1.23 5.34
CA LEU A 46 9.25 0.34 4.28
C LEU A 46 10.57 0.82 3.68
N ALA A 47 10.68 2.12 3.37
CA ALA A 47 11.91 2.72 2.86
C ALA A 47 13.07 2.61 3.87
N GLN A 48 12.82 2.88 5.16
CA GLN A 48 13.80 2.71 6.23
C GLN A 48 14.26 1.25 6.39
N ALA A 49 13.38 0.29 6.12
CA ALA A 49 13.70 -1.13 6.12
C ALA A 49 14.43 -1.61 4.84
N GLY A 50 14.77 -0.69 3.94
CA GLY A 50 15.52 -0.98 2.71
C GLY A 50 14.67 -1.48 1.55
N ALA A 51 13.35 -1.32 1.58
CA ALA A 51 12.49 -1.62 0.45
C ALA A 51 12.56 -0.53 -0.63
N GLU A 52 12.43 -0.94 -1.89
CA GLU A 52 12.20 -0.05 -3.03
C GLU A 52 10.69 0.20 -3.16
N VAL A 53 10.22 1.32 -2.59
CA VAL A 53 8.78 1.60 -2.53
C VAL A 53 8.37 2.48 -3.71
N THR A 54 7.48 1.98 -4.55
CA THR A 54 6.82 2.75 -5.61
C THR A 54 5.40 3.08 -5.20
N VAL A 55 5.06 4.38 -5.18
CA VAL A 55 3.73 4.84 -4.77
C VAL A 55 2.90 5.22 -6.00
N LEU A 56 1.69 4.66 -6.05
CA LEU A 56 0.67 4.97 -7.04
C LEU A 56 -0.47 5.70 -6.33
N MET A 57 -0.98 6.78 -6.88
CA MET A 57 -2.07 7.54 -6.27
C MET A 57 -3.24 7.71 -7.23
N THR A 58 -4.44 7.40 -6.77
CA THR A 58 -5.64 7.81 -7.53
C THR A 58 -5.78 9.35 -7.53
N PRO A 59 -6.47 9.95 -8.51
CA PRO A 59 -6.72 11.40 -8.50
C PRO A 59 -7.41 11.89 -7.22
N ALA A 60 -8.26 11.05 -6.62
CA ALA A 60 -8.90 11.37 -5.34
C ALA A 60 -7.90 11.37 -4.16
N ALA A 61 -6.89 10.49 -4.17
CA ALA A 61 -5.88 10.42 -3.11
C ALA A 61 -5.06 11.70 -3.00
N THR A 62 -4.76 12.34 -4.13
CA THR A 62 -3.96 13.59 -4.17
C THR A 62 -4.62 14.77 -3.46
N LYS A 63 -5.93 14.68 -3.19
CA LYS A 63 -6.69 15.68 -2.40
C LYS A 63 -6.51 15.50 -0.89
N PHE A 64 -6.04 14.36 -0.43
CA PHE A 64 -5.80 14.06 0.99
C PHE A 64 -4.33 14.20 1.37
N VAL A 65 -3.44 13.72 0.51
CA VAL A 65 -1.98 13.82 0.69
C VAL A 65 -1.36 14.19 -0.66
N GLY A 66 -0.49 15.18 -0.65
CA GLY A 66 0.21 15.59 -1.87
C GLY A 66 1.24 14.53 -2.33
N PRO A 67 1.40 14.30 -3.65
CA PRO A 67 2.39 13.34 -4.18
C PRO A 67 3.81 13.60 -3.68
N ILE A 68 4.18 14.87 -3.49
CA ILE A 68 5.50 15.28 -2.99
C ILE A 68 5.83 14.67 -1.61
N THR A 69 4.82 14.44 -0.76
CA THR A 69 5.01 13.81 0.54
C THR A 69 5.51 12.37 0.36
N PHE A 70 4.87 11.59 -0.49
CA PHE A 70 5.27 10.21 -0.77
C PHE A 70 6.60 10.14 -1.52
N GLN A 71 6.85 11.08 -2.44
CA GLN A 71 8.14 11.17 -3.12
C GLN A 71 9.29 11.40 -2.14
N ALA A 72 9.12 12.31 -1.18
CA ALA A 72 10.12 12.59 -0.15
C ALA A 72 10.36 11.37 0.78
N LEU A 73 9.29 10.62 1.11
CA LEU A 73 9.37 9.47 2.01
C LEU A 73 9.96 8.22 1.36
N SER A 74 9.63 7.97 0.07
CA SER A 74 10.11 6.82 -0.68
C SER A 74 11.46 7.04 -1.35
N GLY A 75 11.83 8.31 -1.59
CA GLY A 75 12.99 8.68 -2.42
C GLY A 75 12.80 8.34 -3.91
N ARG A 76 11.57 8.10 -4.37
CA ARG A 76 11.25 7.64 -5.72
C ARG A 76 10.09 8.44 -6.32
N PRO A 77 9.96 8.49 -7.65
CA PRO A 77 8.82 9.12 -8.31
C PRO A 77 7.48 8.53 -7.85
N VAL A 78 6.46 9.37 -7.77
CA VAL A 78 5.07 8.99 -7.46
C VAL A 78 4.24 9.05 -8.73
N TYR A 79 3.47 8.02 -8.99
CA TYR A 79 2.65 7.91 -10.18
C TYR A 79 1.21 8.32 -9.87
N THR A 80 0.69 9.31 -10.59
CA THR A 80 -0.65 9.87 -10.39
C THR A 80 -1.56 9.71 -11.62
N SER A 81 -0.97 9.34 -12.75
CA SER A 81 -1.67 9.21 -14.03
C SER A 81 -1.14 8.01 -14.81
N PRO A 82 -2.00 7.24 -15.48
CA PRO A 82 -1.55 6.18 -16.39
C PRO A 82 -0.93 6.71 -17.69
N TRP A 83 -1.09 8.01 -17.96
CA TRP A 83 -0.66 8.66 -19.20
C TRP A 83 0.68 9.41 -19.10
N GLU A 84 1.17 9.63 -17.89
CA GLU A 84 2.44 10.27 -17.63
C GLU A 84 3.54 9.21 -17.50
N HIS A 85 4.47 9.18 -18.46
CA HIS A 85 5.65 8.34 -18.40
C HIS A 85 6.71 9.01 -17.53
N VAL A 86 7.04 8.42 -16.39
CA VAL A 86 8.02 8.95 -15.45
C VAL A 86 9.40 8.32 -15.66
N GLU A 87 9.46 7.08 -16.11
CA GLU A 87 10.69 6.32 -16.34
C GLU A 87 10.52 5.41 -17.57
N SER A 88 11.51 5.39 -18.48
CA SER A 88 11.69 4.46 -19.61
C SER A 88 10.56 4.40 -20.69
N ASN A 89 10.90 3.81 -21.84
CA ASN A 89 10.00 3.62 -22.98
C ASN A 89 9.11 2.36 -22.88
N ASP A 90 9.19 1.62 -21.78
CA ASP A 90 8.38 0.42 -21.52
C ASP A 90 7.00 0.81 -20.97
N PRO A 91 5.92 0.08 -21.27
CA PRO A 91 4.64 0.31 -20.64
C PRO A 91 4.75 0.22 -19.11
N GLN A 92 4.75 1.38 -18.47
CA GLN A 92 5.09 1.59 -17.07
C GLN A 92 4.32 0.66 -16.12
N HIS A 93 3.02 0.48 -16.37
CA HIS A 93 2.17 -0.40 -15.56
C HIS A 93 2.58 -1.87 -15.66
N VAL A 94 3.03 -2.33 -16.84
CA VAL A 94 3.51 -3.70 -17.04
C VAL A 94 4.84 -3.91 -16.34
N SER A 95 5.77 -2.95 -16.46
CA SER A 95 7.07 -3.02 -15.80
C SER A 95 6.92 -3.06 -14.28
N LEU A 96 6.10 -2.17 -13.70
CA LEU A 96 5.81 -2.15 -12.26
C LEU A 96 5.16 -3.45 -11.78
N ALA A 97 4.17 -3.96 -12.52
CA ALA A 97 3.48 -5.20 -12.17
C ALA A 97 4.41 -6.43 -12.20
N ARG A 98 5.30 -6.52 -13.22
CA ARG A 98 6.24 -7.65 -13.39
C ARG A 98 7.35 -7.65 -12.37
N THR A 99 7.75 -6.50 -11.87
CA THR A 99 8.89 -6.36 -10.97
C THR A 99 8.51 -6.29 -9.50
N ALA A 100 7.24 -6.12 -9.17
CA ALA A 100 6.77 -6.05 -7.80
C ALA A 100 6.93 -7.41 -7.07
N ASP A 101 7.50 -7.38 -5.87
CA ASP A 101 7.52 -8.52 -4.94
C ASP A 101 6.20 -8.63 -4.16
N ALA A 102 5.53 -7.49 -3.90
CA ALA A 102 4.20 -7.41 -3.33
C ALA A 102 3.54 -6.08 -3.66
N ALA A 103 2.20 -6.03 -3.55
CA ALA A 103 1.45 -4.79 -3.63
C ALA A 103 0.51 -4.62 -2.43
N LEU A 104 0.35 -3.37 -1.96
CA LEU A 104 -0.57 -2.98 -0.90
C LEU A 104 -1.43 -1.82 -1.39
N VAL A 105 -2.75 -1.95 -1.32
CA VAL A 105 -3.68 -0.84 -1.53
C VAL A 105 -4.21 -0.36 -0.19
N ALA A 106 -3.77 0.81 0.24
CA ALA A 106 -4.12 1.40 1.52
C ALA A 106 -4.21 2.94 1.43
N PRO A 107 -5.31 3.56 1.90
CA PRO A 107 -6.58 2.89 2.13
C PRO A 107 -7.16 2.33 0.83
N CYS A 108 -7.92 1.23 0.88
CA CYS A 108 -8.73 0.75 -0.24
C CYS A 108 -10.17 1.24 -0.04
N THR A 109 -10.59 2.27 -0.79
CA THR A 109 -11.94 2.80 -0.67
C THR A 109 -12.99 1.86 -1.25
N MET A 110 -14.25 2.03 -0.88
CA MET A 110 -15.38 1.28 -1.46
C MET A 110 -15.39 1.37 -2.99
N ASP A 111 -15.15 2.56 -3.56
CA ASP A 111 -15.06 2.77 -5.01
C ASP A 111 -13.91 1.97 -5.62
N THR A 112 -12.71 2.08 -5.05
CA THR A 112 -11.54 1.34 -5.57
C THR A 112 -11.72 -0.16 -5.46
N LEU A 113 -12.30 -0.65 -4.35
CA LEU A 113 -12.62 -2.08 -4.20
C LEU A 113 -13.56 -2.55 -5.32
N ALA A 114 -14.62 -1.77 -5.60
CA ALA A 114 -15.55 -2.08 -6.68
C ALA A 114 -14.84 -2.09 -8.04
N ARG A 115 -14.01 -1.09 -8.34
CA ARG A 115 -13.24 -1.01 -9.59
C ARG A 115 -12.32 -2.23 -9.78
N ILE A 116 -11.61 -2.63 -8.73
CA ILE A 116 -10.71 -3.79 -8.77
C ILE A 116 -11.48 -5.07 -9.14
N VAL A 117 -12.57 -5.37 -8.45
CA VAL A 117 -13.31 -6.62 -8.66
C VAL A 117 -14.10 -6.66 -9.96
N HIS A 118 -14.40 -5.51 -10.55
CA HIS A 118 -15.05 -5.39 -11.86
C HIS A 118 -14.07 -5.20 -13.02
N GLY A 119 -12.75 -5.24 -12.76
CA GLY A 119 -11.72 -5.17 -13.80
C GLY A 119 -11.56 -3.80 -14.45
N HIS A 120 -11.94 -2.71 -13.76
CA HIS A 120 -11.64 -1.36 -14.24
C HIS A 120 -10.13 -1.09 -14.13
N ALA A 121 -9.58 -0.43 -15.15
CA ALA A 121 -8.16 -0.12 -15.26
C ALA A 121 -7.92 1.31 -15.82
N ASP A 122 -8.75 2.26 -15.38
CA ASP A 122 -8.78 3.64 -15.87
C ASP A 122 -7.98 4.64 -15.02
N ASP A 123 -7.47 4.20 -13.87
CA ASP A 123 -6.50 4.93 -13.05
C ASP A 123 -5.22 4.11 -12.86
N VAL A 124 -4.12 4.77 -12.44
CA VAL A 124 -2.80 4.14 -12.33
C VAL A 124 -2.77 2.99 -11.32
N VAL A 125 -3.57 3.04 -10.24
CA VAL A 125 -3.63 2.01 -9.22
C VAL A 125 -4.29 0.75 -9.79
N THR A 126 -5.51 0.88 -10.31
CA THR A 126 -6.25 -0.24 -10.88
C THR A 126 -5.58 -0.82 -12.11
N LEU A 127 -4.94 0.02 -12.95
CA LEU A 127 -4.20 -0.42 -14.12
C LEU A 127 -3.00 -1.29 -13.75
N VAL A 128 -2.16 -0.86 -12.81
CA VAL A 128 -1.00 -1.67 -12.37
C VAL A 128 -1.46 -2.95 -11.71
N LEU A 129 -2.49 -2.91 -10.84
CA LEU A 129 -3.01 -4.11 -10.17
C LEU A 129 -3.57 -5.13 -11.17
N SER A 130 -4.21 -4.69 -12.26
CA SER A 130 -4.77 -5.57 -13.28
C SER A 130 -3.67 -6.37 -14.03
N ALA A 131 -2.45 -5.84 -14.08
CA ALA A 131 -1.31 -6.46 -14.73
C ALA A 131 -0.50 -7.40 -13.80
N ILE A 132 -0.75 -7.39 -12.48
CA ILE A 132 -0.05 -8.25 -11.53
C ILE A 132 -0.54 -9.70 -11.62
N ASP A 133 0.39 -10.64 -11.79
CA ASP A 133 0.15 -12.08 -11.63
C ASP A 133 0.04 -12.44 -10.13
N ARG A 134 -1.19 -12.51 -9.62
CA ARG A 134 -1.47 -12.78 -8.20
C ARG A 134 -1.09 -14.18 -7.73
N ALA A 135 -0.81 -15.10 -8.65
CA ALA A 135 -0.26 -16.41 -8.30
C ALA A 135 1.20 -16.32 -7.82
N LYS A 136 1.91 -15.26 -8.20
CA LYS A 136 3.34 -15.02 -7.86
C LYS A 136 3.53 -13.87 -6.89
N THR A 137 2.75 -12.80 -7.07
CA THR A 137 2.92 -11.54 -6.33
C THR A 137 1.70 -11.29 -5.46
N PRO A 138 1.82 -11.35 -4.13
CA PRO A 138 0.70 -11.10 -3.24
C PRO A 138 0.23 -9.64 -3.35
N VAL A 139 -1.09 -9.47 -3.48
CA VAL A 139 -1.74 -8.16 -3.48
C VAL A 139 -2.65 -8.05 -2.27
N LEU A 140 -2.34 -7.11 -1.38
CA LEU A 140 -3.09 -6.85 -0.15
C LEU A 140 -4.00 -5.64 -0.35
N LEU A 141 -5.24 -5.77 0.09
CA LEU A 141 -6.21 -4.68 0.12
C LEU A 141 -6.53 -4.36 1.58
N ALA A 142 -6.39 -3.09 1.97
CA ALA A 142 -6.78 -2.58 3.29
C ALA A 142 -8.05 -1.72 3.18
N PRO A 143 -9.26 -2.33 3.14
CA PRO A 143 -10.51 -1.59 3.01
C PRO A 143 -10.67 -0.57 4.13
N SER A 144 -11.10 0.65 3.78
CA SER A 144 -11.32 1.73 4.73
C SER A 144 -12.49 2.59 4.30
N MET A 145 -13.55 2.58 5.12
CA MET A 145 -14.80 3.30 4.90
C MET A 145 -15.58 3.41 6.21
N ASN A 146 -16.65 4.16 6.25
CA ASN A 146 -17.50 4.18 7.44
C ASN A 146 -18.31 2.86 7.59
N ASP A 147 -18.84 2.65 8.79
CA ASP A 147 -19.56 1.42 9.15
C ASP A 147 -20.75 1.13 8.24
N ALA A 148 -21.54 2.16 7.90
CA ALA A 148 -22.68 1.98 7.00
C ALA A 148 -22.26 1.54 5.58
N MET A 149 -21.15 2.08 5.05
CA MET A 149 -20.58 1.66 3.77
C MET A 149 -20.01 0.25 3.84
N TRP A 150 -19.35 -0.09 4.98
CA TRP A 150 -18.82 -1.43 5.21
C TRP A 150 -19.92 -2.49 5.16
N ASN A 151 -21.04 -2.23 5.83
CA ASN A 151 -22.15 -3.16 5.92
C ASN A 151 -23.05 -3.20 4.67
N GLN A 152 -22.79 -2.39 3.63
CA GLN A 152 -23.57 -2.45 2.40
C GLN A 152 -23.43 -3.82 1.72
N PRO A 153 -24.55 -4.41 1.23
CA PRO A 153 -24.49 -5.68 0.50
C PRO A 153 -23.51 -5.65 -0.68
N ALA A 154 -23.39 -4.51 -1.36
CA ALA A 154 -22.42 -4.33 -2.45
C ALA A 154 -20.98 -4.46 -1.96
N THR A 155 -20.64 -3.84 -0.82
CA THR A 155 -19.30 -3.94 -0.22
C THR A 155 -18.99 -5.39 0.14
N GLN A 156 -19.93 -6.09 0.80
CA GLN A 156 -19.71 -7.46 1.25
C GLN A 156 -19.54 -8.43 0.05
N ARG A 157 -20.32 -8.26 -1.03
CA ARG A 157 -20.13 -9.02 -2.27
C ARG A 157 -18.77 -8.75 -2.89
N ASN A 158 -18.34 -7.49 -2.95
CA ASN A 158 -17.06 -7.12 -3.53
C ASN A 158 -15.87 -7.65 -2.70
N LEU A 159 -15.99 -7.67 -1.37
CA LEU A 159 -14.99 -8.27 -0.49
C LEU A 159 -14.89 -9.80 -0.69
N ALA A 160 -16.03 -10.47 -0.85
CA ALA A 160 -16.05 -11.91 -1.14
C ALA A 160 -15.42 -12.19 -2.51
N GLN A 161 -15.79 -11.41 -3.53
CA GLN A 161 -15.23 -11.52 -4.88
C GLN A 161 -13.71 -11.27 -4.87
N ALA A 162 -13.24 -10.21 -4.21
CA ALA A 162 -11.81 -9.92 -4.11
C ALA A 162 -11.02 -11.10 -3.53
N ARG A 163 -11.54 -11.74 -2.47
CA ARG A 163 -10.91 -12.95 -1.90
C ARG A 163 -10.90 -14.11 -2.90
N GLY A 164 -12.02 -14.32 -3.61
CA GLY A 164 -12.13 -15.34 -4.66
C GLY A 164 -11.16 -15.11 -5.81
N ASP A 165 -10.86 -13.86 -6.14
CA ASP A 165 -9.92 -13.45 -7.18
C ASP A 165 -8.45 -13.51 -6.72
N GLY A 166 -8.17 -13.96 -5.48
CA GLY A 166 -6.83 -14.12 -4.94
C GLY A 166 -6.22 -12.88 -4.27
N TYR A 167 -7.02 -11.82 -4.01
CA TYR A 167 -6.55 -10.70 -3.20
C TYR A 167 -6.57 -11.07 -1.71
N ARG A 168 -5.54 -10.62 -0.98
CA ARG A 168 -5.48 -10.75 0.48
C ARG A 168 -6.15 -9.54 1.14
N VAL A 169 -7.38 -9.71 1.60
CA VAL A 169 -8.15 -8.63 2.23
C VAL A 169 -7.78 -8.55 3.71
N ILE A 170 -7.14 -7.44 4.11
CA ILE A 170 -6.84 -7.13 5.51
C ILE A 170 -8.15 -6.67 6.17
N GLN A 171 -8.49 -7.26 7.31
CA GLN A 171 -9.70 -6.88 8.05
C GLN A 171 -9.57 -5.46 8.60
N PRO A 172 -10.57 -4.60 8.46
CA PRO A 172 -10.56 -3.29 9.09
C PRO A 172 -10.63 -3.42 10.60
N ALA A 173 -10.10 -2.40 11.28
CA ALA A 173 -10.22 -2.28 12.72
C ALA A 173 -11.57 -1.67 13.12
N GLU A 174 -12.00 -1.97 14.33
CA GLU A 174 -13.07 -1.22 15.00
C GLU A 174 -12.51 0.02 15.69
N GLY A 175 -13.31 1.05 15.82
CA GLY A 175 -12.94 2.23 16.58
C GLY A 175 -13.56 3.52 16.09
N TRP A 176 -13.04 4.63 16.62
CA TRP A 176 -13.47 5.98 16.25
C TRP A 176 -13.17 6.28 14.79
N GLN A 177 -14.17 6.70 14.05
CA GLN A 177 -14.10 7.04 12.64
C GLN A 177 -14.15 8.56 12.43
N ALA A 178 -13.69 9.03 11.28
CA ALA A 178 -13.71 10.45 10.94
C ALA A 178 -15.13 11.06 10.87
N CYS A 179 -16.15 10.23 10.67
CA CYS A 179 -17.57 10.63 10.75
C CYS A 179 -18.07 10.80 12.19
N ARG A 180 -17.19 10.70 13.19
CA ARG A 180 -17.48 10.85 14.64
C ARG A 180 -18.37 9.75 15.22
N THR A 181 -18.31 8.56 14.67
CA THR A 181 -18.97 7.35 15.17
C THR A 181 -17.93 6.28 15.50
N VAL A 182 -18.32 5.32 16.32
CA VAL A 182 -17.55 4.10 16.55
C VAL A 182 -18.17 3.00 15.70
N GLY A 183 -17.34 2.25 14.99
CA GLY A 183 -17.82 1.14 14.14
C GLY A 183 -16.68 0.45 13.39
N THR A 184 -17.05 -0.55 12.62
CA THR A 184 -16.13 -1.32 11.77
C THR A 184 -15.86 -0.54 10.47
N GLY A 185 -14.65 -0.68 9.93
CA GLY A 185 -14.26 -0.06 8.64
C GLY A 185 -13.10 0.93 8.74
N ARG A 186 -12.53 1.10 9.93
CA ARG A 186 -11.32 1.88 10.13
C ARG A 186 -10.11 1.13 9.55
N MET A 187 -9.26 1.84 8.79
CA MET A 187 -8.01 1.25 8.33
C MET A 187 -7.15 0.82 9.53
N PRO A 188 -6.58 -0.41 9.51
CA PRO A 188 -5.64 -0.86 10.54
C PRO A 188 -4.48 0.12 10.73
N GLU A 189 -3.77 0.01 11.84
CA GLU A 189 -2.62 0.86 12.10
C GLU A 189 -1.45 0.48 11.16
N PRO A 190 -0.52 1.41 10.91
CA PRO A 190 0.62 1.15 10.03
C PRO A 190 1.39 -0.12 10.36
N GLU A 191 1.53 -0.43 11.65
CA GLU A 191 2.21 -1.63 12.16
C GLU A 191 1.52 -2.92 11.72
N ASP A 192 0.18 -2.94 11.74
CA ASP A 192 -0.62 -4.11 11.33
C ASP A 192 -0.51 -4.32 9.81
N LEU A 193 -0.52 -3.24 9.02
CA LEU A 193 -0.32 -3.29 7.58
C LEU A 193 1.05 -3.82 7.21
N LEU A 194 2.11 -3.37 7.91
CA LEU A 194 3.47 -3.85 7.72
C LEU A 194 3.60 -5.33 8.12
N ALA A 195 2.96 -5.74 9.22
CA ALA A 195 2.96 -7.14 9.64
C ALA A 195 2.27 -8.05 8.61
N ALA A 196 1.11 -7.63 8.08
CA ALA A 196 0.39 -8.37 7.04
C ALA A 196 1.23 -8.49 5.75
N LEU A 197 1.90 -7.40 5.35
CA LEU A 197 2.76 -7.39 4.17
C LEU A 197 3.98 -8.32 4.36
N ALA A 198 4.62 -8.29 5.53
CA ALA A 198 5.74 -9.17 5.86
C ALA A 198 5.34 -10.66 5.83
N ALA A 199 4.18 -11.00 6.39
CA ALA A 199 3.63 -12.36 6.33
C ALA A 199 3.40 -12.79 4.87
N ALA A 200 2.79 -11.92 4.05
CA ALA A 200 2.51 -12.21 2.66
C ALA A 200 3.78 -12.47 1.82
N LEU A 201 4.85 -11.72 2.07
CA LEU A 201 6.16 -11.93 1.43
C LEU A 201 6.86 -13.22 1.87
N THR A 202 6.61 -13.66 3.10
CA THR A 202 7.18 -14.92 3.62
C THR A 202 6.44 -16.13 3.06
N ASP A 203 5.11 -16.07 2.95
CA ASP A 203 4.26 -17.13 2.40
C ASP A 203 4.48 -17.34 0.88
N ALA A 204 4.84 -16.28 0.16
CA ALA A 204 5.05 -16.29 -1.29
C ALA A 204 6.43 -16.85 -1.71
N ARG A 205 7.27 -17.31 -0.79
CA ARG A 205 8.53 -18.00 -1.13
C ARG A 205 8.21 -19.40 -1.67
N PRO A 206 8.73 -19.76 -2.87
CA PRO A 206 8.57 -21.09 -3.43
C PRO A 206 9.26 -22.17 -2.60
#